data_b75d9dc85f92590f22d2e38b6aee614d
#
_entry.id   b75d9dc85f92590f22d2e38b6aee614d
#
_cell.length_a   1.000
_cell.length_b   1.000
_cell.length_c   1.000
_cell.angle_alpha   90.00
_cell.angle_beta   90.00
_cell.angle_gamma   90.00
#
_symmetry.space_group_name_H-M   'P 1'
#
loop_
_entity.id
_entity.type
_entity.pdbx_description
1 polymer ?
#
loop_
_entity_poly.entity_id
_entity_poly.type
_entity_poly.pdbx_seq_one_letter_code
_entity_poly.pdbx_strand_id
1 'polypeptide(L)'
;TEAPPPRWWDWTAVLLLIILLQIVVTRLVATGWTENLGLIRGFAWMGSAIGLSLGYSTFRRRAARWLSFFYMLLMLPLLWTTLIEGPVKVEEKLLSIGGRLLFSISEFAARRPVEDPLFFIAIMSVTFWVLSASAGYYLVRHQNFLLATLPSFLGILIFQSYDNAVASRLILVGFFILFALLLLGRLNFLNQQKQWKQTRVFLSPENSIDLTGGMAIMASLILLTAWLTPSSILRVEAARRAWSRVSEPWKNFTEQFENAISALDSPSGGRPGEFFGTELELGSGFPLSDVLMFKVEAPELSFNEKPPRYYWRGRAYDFFSNDQWYTTGTTREEYSPTDPLPGIDDTNAVTFNFNTGEQRVSLLYAPSQPVWVSRPGSMLTAPGGDQMDIVSWNATPSILPGETYQVEAALNNPTIEELRAAGTEYPKWVTDKYLQLPENFSQPIRSLALEITANAETPYDQAFAITQYLRTNIKYSPTIPTAPRGTDRLEWILFEHKQAYCVYYASAEILMLRTLGIPARMAVGFSQGTGTTPGEGFAGEVEEIEVNTFTVRKENAHAWPEVYFPGVGWVEFEPTGNQA
;
A
#
# COMPACT_ATOMS: atom_id res chain seq x y z
N THR A 1 -7.27 52.79 33.15
CA THR A 1 -7.50 51.70 32.18
C THR A 1 -6.25 51.56 31.35
N GLU A 2 -5.43 50.57 31.67
CA GLU A 2 -4.26 50.22 30.88
C GLU A 2 -4.71 49.85 29.46
N ALA A 3 -4.06 50.47 28.44
CA ALA A 3 -4.32 50.16 27.06
C ALA A 3 -4.07 48.66 26.84
N PRO A 4 -4.94 47.96 26.11
CA PRO A 4 -4.75 46.53 25.84
C PRO A 4 -3.40 46.31 25.16
N PRO A 5 -2.66 45.25 25.51
CA PRO A 5 -1.33 45.03 24.95
C PRO A 5 -1.40 44.96 23.43
N PRO A 6 -0.38 45.51 22.70
CA PRO A 6 -0.37 45.54 21.26
C PRO A 6 -0.52 44.13 20.72
N ARG A 7 -1.49 43.95 19.82
CA ARG A 7 -1.78 42.65 19.20
C ARG A 7 -0.62 42.29 18.28
N TRP A 8 -0.12 41.05 18.42
CA TRP A 8 0.98 40.55 17.58
C TRP A 8 0.45 40.08 16.24
N TRP A 9 1.10 40.53 15.17
CA TRP A 9 0.87 40.06 13.81
C TRP A 9 2.17 40.17 13.00
N ASP A 10 2.49 39.10 12.27
CA ASP A 10 3.61 39.08 11.33
C ASP A 10 3.20 38.28 10.08
N TRP A 11 3.15 38.97 8.94
CA TRP A 11 2.68 38.38 7.70
C TRP A 11 3.57 37.23 7.22
N THR A 12 4.89 37.32 7.39
CA THR A 12 5.84 36.28 7.00
C THR A 12 5.59 35.00 7.82
N ALA A 13 5.44 35.11 9.13
CA ALA A 13 5.17 33.96 9.98
C ALA A 13 3.80 33.33 9.67
N VAL A 14 2.78 34.14 9.40
CA VAL A 14 1.46 33.66 8.99
C VAL A 14 1.54 32.92 7.66
N LEU A 15 2.23 33.47 6.65
CA LEU A 15 2.41 32.84 5.35
C LEU A 15 3.14 31.48 5.47
N LEU A 16 4.23 31.46 6.24
CA LEU A 16 4.98 30.22 6.48
C LEU A 16 4.13 29.14 7.15
N LEU A 17 3.29 29.51 8.13
CA LEU A 17 2.36 28.56 8.76
C LEU A 17 1.33 28.04 7.76
N ILE A 18 0.74 28.89 6.93
CA ILE A 18 -0.23 28.48 5.91
C ILE A 18 0.42 27.50 4.93
N ILE A 19 1.64 27.79 4.47
CA ILE A 19 2.39 26.89 3.57
C ILE A 19 2.61 25.53 4.24
N LEU A 20 3.03 25.51 5.52
CA LEU A 20 3.21 24.26 6.28
C LEU A 20 1.92 23.42 6.32
N LEU A 21 0.79 24.04 6.63
CA LEU A 21 -0.50 23.35 6.69
C LEU A 21 -0.92 22.82 5.32
N GLN A 22 -0.69 23.60 4.24
CA GLN A 22 -1.00 23.16 2.88
C GLN A 22 -0.07 22.03 2.39
N ILE A 23 1.17 21.95 2.84
CA ILE A 23 2.06 20.82 2.57
C ILE A 23 1.49 19.54 3.19
N VAL A 24 1.01 19.58 4.44
CA VAL A 24 0.41 18.41 5.10
C VAL A 24 -0.85 17.93 4.36
N VAL A 25 -1.72 18.88 3.97
CA VAL A 25 -2.90 18.55 3.15
C VAL A 25 -2.51 17.96 1.81
N THR A 26 -1.52 18.56 1.14
CA THR A 26 -1.04 18.06 -0.16
C THR A 26 -0.47 16.66 -0.02
N ARG A 27 0.21 16.35 1.10
CA ARG A 27 0.69 15.01 1.39
C ARG A 27 -0.46 14.02 1.59
N LEU A 28 -1.53 14.40 2.29
CA LEU A 28 -2.73 13.58 2.40
C LEU A 28 -3.41 13.38 1.03
N VAL A 29 -3.61 14.44 0.26
CA VAL A 29 -4.24 14.34 -1.08
C VAL A 29 -3.42 13.44 -2.01
N ALA A 30 -2.08 13.48 -1.90
CA ALA A 30 -1.19 12.64 -2.69
C ALA A 30 -1.30 11.14 -2.36
N THR A 31 -1.88 10.74 -1.22
CA THR A 31 -2.12 9.32 -0.92
C THR A 31 -3.15 8.70 -1.88
N GLY A 32 -4.12 9.49 -2.32
CA GLY A 32 -5.22 9.02 -3.15
C GLY A 32 -6.13 8.00 -2.47
N TRP A 33 -6.14 7.92 -1.15
CA TRP A 33 -6.91 6.93 -0.39
C TRP A 33 -8.43 6.95 -0.64
N THR A 34 -8.95 8.08 -1.10
CA THR A 34 -10.34 8.19 -1.55
C THR A 34 -10.48 9.34 -2.53
N GLU A 35 -11.54 9.31 -3.33
CA GLU A 35 -11.93 10.44 -4.16
C GLU A 35 -12.27 11.66 -3.29
N ASN A 36 -12.20 12.86 -3.88
CA ASN A 36 -12.58 14.11 -3.25
C ASN A 36 -11.74 14.57 -2.02
N LEU A 37 -10.57 13.97 -1.76
CA LEU A 37 -9.64 14.46 -0.72
C LEU A 37 -9.24 15.92 -0.90
N GLY A 38 -9.34 16.45 -2.12
CA GLY A 38 -9.12 17.86 -2.41
C GLY A 38 -9.97 18.84 -1.59
N LEU A 39 -11.15 18.42 -1.15
CA LEU A 39 -12.06 19.18 -0.26
C LEU A 39 -11.39 19.57 1.07
N ILE A 40 -10.47 18.74 1.57
CA ILE A 40 -9.77 18.96 2.84
C ILE A 40 -8.90 20.22 2.78
N ARG A 41 -8.43 20.63 1.59
CA ARG A 41 -7.73 21.91 1.39
C ARG A 41 -8.60 23.10 1.82
N GLY A 42 -9.87 23.08 1.45
CA GLY A 42 -10.83 24.13 1.84
C GLY A 42 -10.99 24.22 3.36
N PHE A 43 -11.10 23.08 4.03
CA PHE A 43 -11.22 23.05 5.50
C PHE A 43 -9.95 23.53 6.20
N ALA A 44 -8.78 23.21 5.70
CA ALA A 44 -7.51 23.70 6.24
C ALA A 44 -7.38 25.22 6.06
N TRP A 45 -7.78 25.76 4.91
CA TRP A 45 -7.82 27.21 4.69
C TRP A 45 -8.78 27.93 5.63
N MET A 46 -10.02 27.45 5.76
CA MET A 46 -11.01 28.05 6.64
C MET A 46 -10.62 27.92 8.12
N GLY A 47 -10.15 26.75 8.53
CA GLY A 47 -9.63 26.54 9.87
C GLY A 47 -8.48 27.51 10.19
N SER A 48 -7.54 27.69 9.26
CA SER A 48 -6.44 28.65 9.41
C SER A 48 -6.96 30.08 9.56
N ALA A 49 -7.88 30.53 8.70
CA ALA A 49 -8.44 31.87 8.73
C ALA A 49 -9.16 32.15 10.07
N ILE A 50 -9.98 31.19 10.54
CA ILE A 50 -10.68 31.30 11.81
C ILE A 50 -9.69 31.27 12.99
N GLY A 51 -8.71 30.38 12.97
CA GLY A 51 -7.69 30.29 14.01
C GLY A 51 -6.85 31.56 14.15
N LEU A 52 -6.40 32.12 13.03
CA LEU A 52 -5.68 33.40 12.99
C LEU A 52 -6.54 34.56 13.50
N SER A 53 -7.80 34.64 13.05
CA SER A 53 -8.76 35.69 13.47
C SER A 53 -9.05 35.59 14.96
N LEU A 54 -9.31 34.38 15.48
CA LEU A 54 -9.56 34.17 16.90
C LEU A 54 -8.30 34.39 17.75
N GLY A 55 -7.12 34.06 17.24
CA GLY A 55 -5.85 34.36 17.89
C GLY A 55 -5.61 35.88 18.02
N TYR A 56 -5.99 36.64 17.00
CA TYR A 56 -5.90 38.10 17.00
C TYR A 56 -7.01 38.80 17.80
N SER A 57 -8.12 38.10 18.08
CA SER A 57 -9.28 38.62 18.79
C SER A 57 -9.02 38.87 20.28
N THR A 58 -9.96 39.53 20.97
CA THR A 58 -9.95 39.73 22.42
C THR A 58 -10.67 38.63 23.19
N PHE A 59 -11.22 37.62 22.50
CA PHE A 59 -11.95 36.54 23.13
C PHE A 59 -11.08 35.72 24.09
N ARG A 60 -11.71 35.30 25.22
CA ARG A 60 -11.09 34.34 26.15
C ARG A 60 -10.89 32.98 25.44
N ARG A 61 -9.90 32.22 25.87
CA ARG A 61 -9.54 30.91 25.27
C ARG A 61 -10.75 29.96 25.17
N ARG A 62 -11.64 29.94 26.16
CA ARG A 62 -12.86 29.10 26.11
C ARG A 62 -13.85 29.59 25.04
N ALA A 63 -14.07 30.90 24.94
CA ALA A 63 -14.95 31.48 23.93
C ALA A 63 -14.39 31.25 22.50
N ALA A 64 -13.10 31.44 22.31
CA ALA A 64 -12.45 31.16 21.01
C ALA A 64 -12.63 29.70 20.58
N ARG A 65 -12.47 28.72 21.48
CA ARG A 65 -12.71 27.30 21.17
C ARG A 65 -14.16 27.02 20.79
N TRP A 66 -15.13 27.55 21.56
CA TRP A 66 -16.55 27.36 21.25
C TRP A 66 -16.93 28.02 19.91
N LEU A 67 -16.44 29.21 19.62
CA LEU A 67 -16.67 29.87 18.34
C LEU A 67 -16.08 29.05 17.17
N SER A 68 -14.85 28.56 17.30
CA SER A 68 -14.26 27.68 16.28
C SER A 68 -15.08 26.41 16.06
N PHE A 69 -15.60 25.81 17.14
CA PHE A 69 -16.47 24.63 17.09
C PHE A 69 -17.80 24.94 16.39
N PHE A 70 -18.46 26.06 16.70
CA PHE A 70 -19.71 26.44 16.02
C PHE A 70 -19.50 26.73 14.54
N TYR A 71 -18.41 27.41 14.16
CA TYR A 71 -18.07 27.59 12.75
C TYR A 71 -17.81 26.27 12.05
N MET A 72 -17.13 25.34 12.70
CA MET A 72 -16.91 24.01 12.18
C MET A 72 -18.24 23.28 11.92
N LEU A 73 -19.12 23.25 12.95
CA LEU A 73 -20.42 22.57 12.86
C LEU A 73 -21.31 23.15 11.75
N LEU A 74 -21.19 24.44 11.45
CA LEU A 74 -21.92 25.08 10.36
C LEU A 74 -21.31 24.82 8.98
N MET A 75 -20.00 24.94 8.87
CA MET A 75 -19.32 24.94 7.56
C MET A 75 -19.07 23.54 7.04
N LEU A 76 -18.74 22.55 7.89
CA LEU A 76 -18.44 21.21 7.43
C LEU A 76 -19.61 20.56 6.66
N PRO A 77 -20.83 20.48 7.22
CA PRO A 77 -21.95 19.87 6.52
C PRO A 77 -22.30 20.56 5.20
N LEU A 78 -22.20 21.90 5.16
CA LEU A 78 -22.46 22.68 3.96
C LEU A 78 -21.46 22.33 2.83
N LEU A 79 -20.19 22.19 3.15
CA LEU A 79 -19.19 21.80 2.15
C LEU A 79 -19.30 20.33 1.74
N TRP A 80 -19.71 19.43 2.63
CA TRP A 80 -19.95 18.05 2.24
C TRP A 80 -21.11 17.90 1.26
N THR A 81 -22.07 18.85 1.19
CA THR A 81 -23.13 18.80 0.17
C THR A 81 -22.61 18.87 -1.26
N THR A 82 -21.37 19.35 -1.47
CA THR A 82 -20.72 19.35 -2.78
C THR A 82 -20.30 17.95 -3.25
N LEU A 83 -20.27 16.96 -2.34
CA LEU A 83 -19.99 15.56 -2.66
C LEU A 83 -21.18 14.84 -3.31
N ILE A 84 -22.37 15.40 -3.21
CA ILE A 84 -23.58 14.84 -3.82
C ILE A 84 -23.87 15.61 -5.10
N GLU A 85 -23.69 14.94 -6.23
CA GLU A 85 -24.01 15.49 -7.56
C GLU A 85 -25.52 15.51 -7.82
N GLY A 86 -25.98 16.38 -8.71
CA GLY A 86 -27.35 16.48 -9.17
C GLY A 86 -28.16 17.64 -8.57
N PRO A 87 -29.32 17.98 -9.18
CA PRO A 87 -30.19 19.12 -8.84
C PRO A 87 -31.08 18.82 -7.62
N VAL A 88 -30.49 18.30 -6.54
CA VAL A 88 -31.19 17.96 -5.28
C VAL A 88 -31.11 19.16 -4.33
N LYS A 89 -32.19 19.42 -3.58
CA LYS A 89 -32.22 20.52 -2.60
C LYS A 89 -31.18 20.31 -1.50
N VAL A 90 -30.61 21.41 -0.99
CA VAL A 90 -29.57 21.37 0.06
C VAL A 90 -30.07 20.63 1.32
N GLU A 91 -31.32 20.76 1.66
CA GLU A 91 -31.92 20.06 2.81
C GLU A 91 -31.91 18.53 2.64
N GLU A 92 -32.24 18.04 1.45
CA GLU A 92 -32.21 16.61 1.13
C GLU A 92 -30.78 16.06 1.09
N LYS A 93 -29.83 16.86 0.55
CA LYS A 93 -28.39 16.53 0.61
C LYS A 93 -27.89 16.42 2.05
N LEU A 94 -28.26 17.37 2.92
CA LEU A 94 -27.87 17.35 4.34
C LEU A 94 -28.46 16.15 5.09
N LEU A 95 -29.73 15.79 4.82
CA LEU A 95 -30.37 14.61 5.40
C LEU A 95 -29.69 13.31 4.94
N SER A 96 -29.35 13.21 3.64
CA SER A 96 -28.62 12.07 3.10
C SER A 96 -27.23 11.92 3.74
N ILE A 97 -26.46 13.01 3.82
CA ILE A 97 -25.14 13.03 4.50
C ILE A 97 -25.27 12.64 5.96
N GLY A 98 -26.27 13.19 6.67
CA GLY A 98 -26.54 12.87 8.06
C GLY A 98 -26.85 11.39 8.27
N GLY A 99 -27.70 10.80 7.43
CA GLY A 99 -28.03 9.38 7.47
C GLY A 99 -26.81 8.48 7.21
N ARG A 100 -26.03 8.77 6.17
CA ARG A 100 -24.79 8.06 5.85
C ARG A 100 -23.77 8.11 6.98
N LEU A 101 -23.55 9.30 7.58
CA LEU A 101 -22.63 9.45 8.70
C LEU A 101 -23.10 8.72 9.94
N LEU A 102 -24.39 8.79 10.28
CA LEU A 102 -24.95 8.08 11.44
C LEU A 102 -24.83 6.56 11.25
N PHE A 103 -25.11 6.05 10.06
CA PHE A 103 -24.91 4.65 9.73
C PHE A 103 -23.44 4.25 9.88
N SER A 104 -22.53 5.01 9.27
CA SER A 104 -21.08 4.77 9.35
C SER A 104 -20.55 4.81 10.79
N ILE A 105 -21.04 5.74 11.62
CA ILE A 105 -20.72 5.81 13.06
C ILE A 105 -21.24 4.56 13.80
N SER A 106 -22.43 4.08 13.46
CA SER A 106 -22.98 2.86 14.07
C SER A 106 -22.18 1.62 13.72
N GLU A 107 -21.74 1.48 12.46
CA GLU A 107 -20.86 0.39 12.03
C GLU A 107 -19.49 0.46 12.72
N PHE A 108 -18.90 1.65 12.79
CA PHE A 108 -17.66 1.87 13.53
C PHE A 108 -17.76 1.51 15.01
N ALA A 109 -18.86 1.93 15.68
CA ALA A 109 -19.10 1.61 17.08
C ALA A 109 -19.34 0.10 17.29
N ALA A 110 -19.96 -0.56 16.33
CA ALA A 110 -20.17 -2.01 16.33
C ALA A 110 -18.90 -2.80 15.93
N ARG A 111 -17.75 -2.14 15.71
CA ARG A 111 -16.48 -2.68 15.23
C ARG A 111 -16.61 -3.39 13.87
N ARG A 112 -17.56 -2.95 13.05
CA ARG A 112 -17.73 -3.43 11.68
C ARG A 112 -16.95 -2.54 10.69
N PRO A 113 -16.58 -3.06 9.51
CA PRO A 113 -16.00 -2.24 8.46
C PRO A 113 -16.92 -1.10 8.07
N VAL A 114 -16.37 0.09 7.89
CA VAL A 114 -17.11 1.23 7.36
C VAL A 114 -16.79 1.35 5.88
N GLU A 115 -17.77 1.08 5.02
CA GLU A 115 -17.57 1.08 3.56
C GLU A 115 -17.71 2.48 2.94
N ASP A 116 -18.38 3.41 3.64
CA ASP A 116 -18.66 4.74 3.11
C ASP A 116 -17.44 5.67 3.21
N PRO A 117 -16.85 6.12 2.08
CA PRO A 117 -15.71 7.05 2.07
C PRO A 117 -16.00 8.38 2.77
N LEU A 118 -17.29 8.77 2.85
CA LEU A 118 -17.72 10.00 3.53
C LEU A 118 -17.28 10.03 4.99
N PHE A 119 -17.25 8.88 5.66
CA PHE A 119 -16.82 8.80 7.05
C PHE A 119 -15.36 9.22 7.23
N PHE A 120 -14.48 8.75 6.36
CA PHE A 120 -13.08 9.14 6.35
C PHE A 120 -12.90 10.62 6.03
N ILE A 121 -13.58 11.12 4.98
CA ILE A 121 -13.56 12.54 4.61
C ILE A 121 -14.03 13.40 5.78
N ALA A 122 -15.06 12.96 6.51
CA ALA A 122 -15.57 13.68 7.69
C ALA A 122 -14.54 13.74 8.81
N ILE A 123 -13.91 12.62 9.17
CA ILE A 123 -12.85 12.57 10.20
C ILE A 123 -11.69 13.48 9.80
N MET A 124 -11.21 13.38 8.56
CA MET A 124 -10.10 14.21 8.08
C MET A 124 -10.47 15.70 8.04
N SER A 125 -11.70 16.03 7.63
CA SER A 125 -12.19 17.41 7.63
C SER A 125 -12.18 18.02 9.02
N VAL A 126 -12.70 17.30 10.02
CA VAL A 126 -12.68 17.71 11.44
C VAL A 126 -11.24 17.84 11.93
N THR A 127 -10.40 16.86 11.65
CA THR A 127 -8.99 16.84 12.07
C THR A 127 -8.24 18.04 11.50
N PHE A 128 -8.34 18.30 10.20
CA PHE A 128 -7.65 19.43 9.57
C PHE A 128 -8.21 20.78 9.96
N TRP A 129 -9.52 20.88 10.25
CA TRP A 129 -10.09 22.08 10.84
C TRP A 129 -9.49 22.38 12.21
N VAL A 130 -9.52 21.40 13.13
CA VAL A 130 -8.99 21.56 14.49
C VAL A 130 -7.50 21.85 14.47
N LEU A 131 -6.75 21.14 13.65
CA LEU A 131 -5.31 21.30 13.49
C LEU A 131 -4.97 22.71 12.98
N SER A 132 -5.62 23.17 11.91
CA SER A 132 -5.34 24.46 11.29
C SER A 132 -5.81 25.63 12.17
N ALA A 133 -7.00 25.52 12.78
CA ALA A 133 -7.51 26.53 13.69
C ALA A 133 -6.65 26.66 14.96
N SER A 134 -6.20 25.54 15.54
CA SER A 134 -5.32 25.57 16.69
C SER A 134 -3.94 26.12 16.34
N ALA A 135 -3.36 25.74 15.20
CA ALA A 135 -2.08 26.24 14.75
C ALA A 135 -2.08 27.76 14.56
N GLY A 136 -3.10 28.31 13.86
CA GLY A 136 -3.28 29.74 13.69
C GLY A 136 -3.47 30.48 15.02
N TYR A 137 -4.30 29.92 15.90
CA TYR A 137 -4.54 30.50 17.22
C TYR A 137 -3.27 30.57 18.07
N TYR A 138 -2.51 29.47 18.18
CA TYR A 138 -1.29 29.42 19.00
C TYR A 138 -0.17 30.26 18.42
N LEU A 139 -0.05 30.35 17.10
CA LEU A 139 0.91 31.24 16.46
C LEU A 139 0.65 32.70 16.84
N VAL A 140 -0.55 33.20 16.58
CA VAL A 140 -0.87 34.63 16.77
C VAL A 140 -1.01 34.99 18.23
N ARG A 141 -1.65 34.15 19.05
CA ARG A 141 -1.95 34.46 20.47
C ARG A 141 -0.75 34.28 21.38
N HIS A 142 0.07 33.25 21.12
CA HIS A 142 1.14 32.84 22.03
C HIS A 142 2.54 32.88 21.40
N GLN A 143 2.65 33.13 20.10
CA GLN A 143 3.92 33.06 19.37
C GLN A 143 4.68 31.74 19.62
N ASN A 144 3.92 30.66 19.83
CA ASN A 144 4.46 29.36 20.21
C ASN A 144 4.63 28.48 18.99
N PHE A 145 5.88 28.26 18.58
CA PHE A 145 6.25 27.43 17.45
C PHE A 145 5.77 25.98 17.61
N LEU A 146 6.06 25.37 18.76
CA LEU A 146 5.79 23.94 18.95
C LEU A 146 4.28 23.65 18.91
N LEU A 147 3.47 24.44 19.60
CA LEU A 147 2.01 24.24 19.60
C LEU A 147 1.38 24.53 18.24
N ALA A 148 2.02 25.37 17.42
CA ALA A 148 1.55 25.67 16.07
C ALA A 148 1.96 24.61 15.02
N THR A 149 3.08 23.92 15.19
CA THR A 149 3.64 23.04 14.14
C THR A 149 3.70 21.57 14.49
N LEU A 150 3.85 21.21 15.78
CA LEU A 150 4.03 19.82 16.20
C LEU A 150 2.86 18.90 15.80
N PRO A 151 1.55 19.29 15.96
CA PRO A 151 0.46 18.44 15.52
C PRO A 151 0.47 18.18 14.02
N SER A 152 0.85 19.18 13.20
CA SER A 152 0.99 19.06 11.76
C SER A 152 2.17 18.17 11.37
N PHE A 153 3.28 18.24 12.11
CA PHE A 153 4.43 17.37 11.92
C PHE A 153 4.10 15.90 12.21
N LEU A 154 3.38 15.63 13.31
CA LEU A 154 2.90 14.28 13.60
C LEU A 154 1.96 13.78 12.52
N GLY A 155 1.06 14.63 12.02
CA GLY A 155 0.15 14.29 10.93
C GLY A 155 0.89 13.87 9.65
N ILE A 156 1.89 14.64 9.20
CA ILE A 156 2.65 14.29 8.00
C ILE A 156 3.45 12.99 8.16
N LEU A 157 3.98 12.72 9.37
CA LEU A 157 4.67 11.46 9.67
C LEU A 157 3.71 10.27 9.64
N ILE A 158 2.49 10.42 10.18
CA ILE A 158 1.45 9.40 10.12
C ILE A 158 1.12 9.10 8.66
N PHE A 159 0.81 10.11 7.84
CA PHE A 159 0.53 9.89 6.42
C PHE A 159 1.70 9.25 5.68
N GLN A 160 2.94 9.60 6.04
CA GLN A 160 4.12 8.98 5.44
C GLN A 160 4.30 7.51 5.86
N SER A 161 3.92 7.13 7.09
CA SER A 161 4.06 5.75 7.57
C SER A 161 3.01 4.80 6.99
N TYR A 162 1.82 5.32 6.64
CA TYR A 162 0.75 4.52 6.03
C TYR A 162 0.76 4.54 4.49
N ASP A 163 1.52 5.43 3.87
CA ASP A 163 1.63 5.51 2.42
C ASP A 163 2.98 4.94 1.97
N ASN A 164 2.97 3.68 1.56
CA ASN A 164 4.14 2.94 1.09
C ASN A 164 4.61 3.36 -0.31
N ALA A 165 3.90 4.28 -0.95
CA ALA A 165 4.23 4.73 -2.28
C ALA A 165 5.43 5.69 -2.28
N VAL A 166 6.45 5.26 -2.95
CA VAL A 166 7.54 5.98 -3.65
C VAL A 166 8.31 7.07 -2.87
N ALA A 167 9.64 6.93 -2.91
CA ALA A 167 10.64 7.88 -2.44
C ALA A 167 10.41 9.35 -2.89
N SER A 168 9.73 9.58 -4.02
CA SER A 168 9.39 10.93 -4.52
C SER A 168 8.50 11.73 -3.57
N ARG A 169 7.68 11.08 -2.74
CA ARG A 169 6.79 11.77 -1.79
C ARG A 169 7.49 12.22 -0.50
N LEU A 170 8.70 11.73 -0.22
CA LEU A 170 9.56 12.23 0.87
C LEU A 170 9.95 13.70 0.66
N ILE A 171 9.91 14.19 -0.57
CA ILE A 171 10.20 15.60 -0.87
C ILE A 171 9.26 16.56 -0.14
N LEU A 172 7.98 16.17 0.07
CA LEU A 172 7.01 16.97 0.82
C LEU A 172 7.36 17.06 2.32
N VAL A 173 7.90 15.99 2.89
CA VAL A 173 8.42 16.00 4.27
C VAL A 173 9.62 16.93 4.37
N GLY A 174 10.52 16.90 3.38
CA GLY A 174 11.66 17.82 3.28
C GLY A 174 11.22 19.28 3.23
N PHE A 175 10.24 19.62 2.38
CA PHE A 175 9.68 20.98 2.32
C PHE A 175 9.00 21.37 3.64
N PHE A 176 8.27 20.46 4.29
CA PHE A 176 7.69 20.74 5.60
C PHE A 176 8.76 21.12 6.62
N ILE A 177 9.85 20.36 6.71
CA ILE A 177 10.97 20.64 7.63
C ILE A 177 11.61 21.98 7.28
N LEU A 178 11.86 22.27 6.00
CA LEU A 178 12.41 23.54 5.54
C LEU A 178 11.57 24.72 6.01
N PHE A 179 10.27 24.71 5.73
CA PHE A 179 9.38 25.81 6.10
C PHE A 179 9.17 25.91 7.60
N ALA A 180 9.22 24.79 8.34
CA ALA A 180 9.17 24.77 9.79
C ALA A 180 10.43 25.44 10.40
N LEU A 181 11.62 25.16 9.86
CA LEU A 181 12.86 25.81 10.28
C LEU A 181 12.86 27.33 9.97
N LEU A 182 12.32 27.72 8.82
CA LEU A 182 12.15 29.14 8.48
C LEU A 182 11.19 29.85 9.43
N LEU A 183 10.06 29.20 9.78
CA LEU A 183 9.11 29.74 10.76
C LEU A 183 9.75 29.86 12.15
N LEU A 184 10.50 28.85 12.59
CA LEU A 184 11.23 28.88 13.86
C LEU A 184 12.24 30.03 13.88
N GLY A 185 13.03 30.16 12.82
CA GLY A 185 13.99 31.26 12.68
C GLY A 185 13.32 32.63 12.69
N ARG A 186 12.19 32.77 11.98
CA ARG A 186 11.41 34.02 11.98
C ARG A 186 10.90 34.40 13.37
N LEU A 187 10.31 33.47 14.10
CA LEU A 187 9.81 33.71 15.45
C LEU A 187 10.94 34.05 16.42
N ASN A 188 12.07 33.35 16.32
CA ASN A 188 13.24 33.64 17.13
C ASN A 188 13.78 35.05 16.87
N PHE A 189 13.90 35.44 15.59
CA PHE A 189 14.29 36.79 15.19
C PHE A 189 13.35 37.86 15.79
N LEU A 190 12.04 37.68 15.68
CA LEU A 190 11.05 38.62 16.22
C LEU A 190 11.14 38.73 17.75
N ASN A 191 11.42 37.64 18.45
CA ASN A 191 11.64 37.66 19.88
C ASN A 191 12.93 38.39 20.27
N GLN A 192 14.02 38.16 19.54
CA GLN A 192 15.28 38.89 19.75
C GLN A 192 15.13 40.37 19.40
N GLN A 193 14.42 40.72 18.34
CA GLN A 193 14.14 42.11 17.99
C GLN A 193 13.41 42.89 19.10
N LYS A 194 12.49 42.21 19.82
CA LYS A 194 11.84 42.82 21.00
C LYS A 194 12.84 43.13 22.11
N GLN A 195 13.77 42.20 22.39
CA GLN A 195 14.83 42.40 23.38
C GLN A 195 15.80 43.51 22.96
N TRP A 196 16.22 43.57 21.69
CA TRP A 196 17.11 44.61 21.18
C TRP A 196 16.47 45.99 21.23
N LYS A 197 15.17 46.09 20.95
CA LYS A 197 14.42 47.36 21.14
C LYS A 197 14.42 47.83 22.59
N GLN A 198 14.32 46.90 23.55
CA GLN A 198 14.36 47.22 24.97
C GLN A 198 15.76 47.65 25.42
N THR A 199 16.82 47.11 24.84
CA THR A 199 18.22 47.46 25.10
C THR A 199 18.74 48.62 24.24
N ARG A 200 17.87 49.29 23.45
CA ARG A 200 18.18 50.43 22.57
C ARG A 200 19.25 50.13 21.50
N VAL A 201 19.40 48.88 21.08
CA VAL A 201 20.27 48.51 19.94
C VAL A 201 19.52 48.85 18.64
N PHE A 202 20.14 49.70 17.82
CA PHE A 202 19.58 50.08 16.49
C PHE A 202 19.98 49.03 15.46
N LEU A 203 19.00 48.41 14.79
CA LEU A 203 19.23 47.51 13.67
C LEU A 203 18.64 48.12 12.39
N SER A 204 19.38 48.06 11.32
CA SER A 204 18.88 48.43 10.00
C SER A 204 17.78 47.48 9.55
N PRO A 205 16.72 47.96 8.86
CA PRO A 205 15.68 47.10 8.29
C PRO A 205 16.23 46.00 7.35
N GLU A 206 17.35 46.23 6.70
CA GLU A 206 18.03 45.31 5.78
C GLU A 206 18.53 44.04 6.48
N ASN A 207 18.91 44.13 7.75
CA ASN A 207 19.36 43.00 8.53
C ASN A 207 18.28 41.88 8.69
N SER A 208 17.01 42.24 8.52
CA SER A 208 15.92 41.24 8.57
C SER A 208 15.92 40.33 7.34
N ILE A 209 16.28 40.86 6.18
CA ILE A 209 16.33 40.12 4.91
C ILE A 209 17.57 39.22 4.89
N ASP A 210 18.71 39.74 5.30
CA ASP A 210 19.98 39.02 5.34
C ASP A 210 19.93 37.85 6.33
N LEU A 211 19.32 38.04 7.49
CA LEU A 211 19.17 36.99 8.49
C LEU A 211 18.21 35.89 8.02
N THR A 212 17.12 36.27 7.36
CA THR A 212 16.16 35.30 6.79
C THR A 212 16.81 34.52 5.64
N GLY A 213 17.60 35.17 4.80
CA GLY A 213 18.41 34.53 3.75
C GLY A 213 19.43 33.56 4.32
N GLY A 214 20.18 33.97 5.34
CA GLY A 214 21.14 33.10 6.04
C GLY A 214 20.48 31.87 6.69
N MET A 215 19.32 32.06 7.31
CA MET A 215 18.53 30.93 7.87
C MET A 215 18.03 29.99 6.78
N ALA A 216 17.57 30.50 5.64
CA ALA A 216 17.13 29.69 4.50
C ALA A 216 18.29 28.85 3.93
N ILE A 217 19.47 29.46 3.79
CA ILE A 217 20.68 28.76 3.33
C ILE A 217 21.08 27.66 4.32
N MET A 218 21.11 27.96 5.63
CA MET A 218 21.44 26.96 6.66
C MET A 218 20.43 25.81 6.72
N ALA A 219 19.14 26.11 6.64
CA ALA A 219 18.10 25.09 6.63
C ALA A 219 18.21 24.19 5.38
N SER A 220 18.46 24.80 4.21
CA SER A 220 18.69 24.07 2.95
C SER A 220 19.95 23.21 3.01
N LEU A 221 21.03 23.68 3.63
CA LEU A 221 22.26 22.93 3.81
C LEU A 221 22.08 21.73 4.76
N ILE A 222 21.33 21.89 5.85
CA ILE A 222 20.99 20.82 6.78
C ILE A 222 20.17 19.74 6.06
N LEU A 223 19.17 20.13 5.28
CA LEU A 223 18.37 19.20 4.50
C LEU A 223 19.19 18.48 3.42
N LEU A 224 20.05 19.20 2.71
CA LEU A 224 20.93 18.64 1.69
C LEU A 224 21.91 17.63 2.29
N THR A 225 22.53 17.96 3.43
CA THR A 225 23.44 17.04 4.14
C THR A 225 22.69 15.82 4.67
N ALA A 226 21.49 15.99 5.22
CA ALA A 226 20.65 14.88 5.66
C ALA A 226 20.25 13.96 4.48
N TRP A 227 20.02 14.52 3.30
CA TRP A 227 19.67 13.75 2.09
C TRP A 227 20.88 13.04 1.47
N LEU A 228 22.06 13.64 1.57
CA LEU A 228 23.32 13.06 1.07
C LEU A 228 23.94 12.04 2.03
N THR A 229 23.51 12.03 3.31
CA THR A 229 23.99 11.03 4.28
C THR A 229 23.39 9.67 3.91
N PRO A 230 24.23 8.62 3.66
CA PRO A 230 23.71 7.29 3.45
C PRO A 230 22.90 6.88 4.69
N SER A 231 21.71 6.30 4.43
CA SER A 231 20.86 5.73 5.49
C SER A 231 21.55 4.50 6.09
N SER A 232 22.60 4.71 6.85
CA SER A 232 23.08 3.73 7.81
C SER A 232 21.99 3.66 8.88
N ILE A 233 21.13 2.66 8.75
CA ILE A 233 20.09 2.34 9.71
C ILE A 233 20.80 1.96 11.01
N LEU A 234 21.09 2.93 11.84
CA LEU A 234 21.34 2.72 13.25
C LEU A 234 20.03 2.19 13.84
N ARG A 235 19.90 0.87 13.84
CA ARG A 235 18.83 0.18 14.58
C ARG A 235 19.12 0.38 16.07
N VAL A 236 18.70 1.51 16.60
CA VAL A 236 18.78 1.78 18.03
C VAL A 236 17.69 0.96 18.70
N GLU A 237 18.03 -0.25 19.15
CA GLU A 237 17.10 -1.15 19.86
C GLU A 237 16.43 -0.48 21.06
N ALA A 238 17.10 0.48 21.70
CA ALA A 238 16.54 1.29 22.78
C ALA A 238 15.37 2.16 22.30
N ALA A 239 15.46 2.75 21.10
CA ALA A 239 14.38 3.55 20.52
C ALA A 239 13.18 2.66 20.14
N ARG A 240 13.41 1.45 19.62
CA ARG A 240 12.35 0.48 19.32
C ARG A 240 11.63 0.03 20.58
N ARG A 241 12.34 -0.26 21.66
CA ARG A 241 11.76 -0.64 22.96
C ARG A 241 11.00 0.51 23.63
N ALA A 242 11.49 1.75 23.50
CA ALA A 242 10.78 2.93 23.99
C ALA A 242 9.49 3.17 23.17
N TRP A 243 9.56 3.03 21.83
CA TRP A 243 8.42 3.17 20.93
C TRP A 243 7.35 2.12 21.20
N SER A 244 7.71 0.83 21.37
CA SER A 244 6.72 -0.22 21.64
C SER A 244 5.94 0.03 22.94
N ARG A 245 6.59 0.54 24.01
CA ARG A 245 5.90 0.90 25.25
C ARG A 245 4.93 2.07 25.11
N VAL A 246 5.27 3.05 24.25
CA VAL A 246 4.43 4.23 24.02
C VAL A 246 3.28 3.90 23.06
N SER A 247 3.50 2.99 22.10
CA SER A 247 2.50 2.62 21.09
C SER A 247 1.49 1.57 21.56
N GLU A 248 1.79 0.80 22.60
CA GLU A 248 0.93 -0.29 23.07
C GLU A 248 -0.50 0.13 23.46
N PRO A 249 -0.72 1.28 24.15
CA PRO A 249 -2.07 1.77 24.42
C PRO A 249 -2.86 2.18 23.16
N TRP A 250 -2.14 2.44 22.06
CA TRP A 250 -2.73 2.91 20.79
C TRP A 250 -3.02 1.76 19.81
N LYS A 251 -2.59 0.53 20.09
CA LYS A 251 -2.81 -0.62 19.20
C LYS A 251 -4.30 -0.85 18.93
N ASN A 252 -5.12 -0.85 19.96
CA ASN A 252 -6.57 -1.03 19.81
C ASN A 252 -7.23 0.11 19.02
N PHE A 253 -6.70 1.34 19.13
CA PHE A 253 -7.19 2.47 18.35
C PHE A 253 -6.72 2.41 16.89
N THR A 254 -5.45 2.04 16.65
CA THR A 254 -4.93 1.86 15.29
C THR A 254 -5.64 0.74 14.57
N GLU A 255 -5.90 -0.39 15.21
CA GLU A 255 -6.70 -1.49 14.65
C GLU A 255 -8.13 -1.06 14.30
N GLN A 256 -8.79 -0.29 15.18
CA GLN A 256 -10.12 0.27 14.87
C GLN A 256 -10.07 1.30 13.74
N PHE A 257 -9.03 2.12 13.69
CA PHE A 257 -8.84 3.11 12.65
C PHE A 257 -8.51 2.44 11.31
N GLU A 258 -7.64 1.44 11.29
CA GLU A 258 -7.34 0.62 10.11
C GLU A 258 -8.59 -0.07 9.59
N ASN A 259 -9.45 -0.55 10.48
CA ASN A 259 -10.75 -1.10 10.11
C ASN A 259 -11.68 -0.06 9.46
N ALA A 260 -11.65 1.18 9.94
CA ALA A 260 -12.46 2.26 9.37
C ALA A 260 -11.96 2.74 8.00
N ILE A 261 -10.64 2.67 7.76
CA ILE A 261 -10.04 3.07 6.47
C ILE A 261 -9.88 1.90 5.49
N SER A 262 -10.24 0.68 5.89
CA SER A 262 -10.09 -0.52 5.03
C SER A 262 -10.95 -0.48 3.76
N ALA A 263 -11.99 0.36 3.74
CA ALA A 263 -12.84 0.60 2.57
C ALA A 263 -12.30 1.67 1.62
N LEU A 264 -11.15 2.31 1.95
CA LEU A 264 -10.57 3.34 1.08
C LEU A 264 -9.77 2.70 -0.05
N ASP A 265 -10.05 3.12 -1.28
CA ASP A 265 -9.24 2.77 -2.43
C ASP A 265 -7.88 3.48 -2.33
N SER A 266 -6.81 2.70 -2.36
CA SER A 266 -5.46 3.23 -2.56
C SER A 266 -5.10 3.11 -4.04
N PRO A 267 -5.05 4.18 -4.81
CA PRO A 267 -4.66 4.10 -6.21
C PRO A 267 -3.19 3.71 -6.42
N SER A 268 -2.38 3.71 -5.38
CA SER A 268 -0.93 3.55 -5.47
C SER A 268 -0.30 2.56 -4.49
N GLY A 269 -1.08 1.70 -3.89
CA GLY A 269 -0.57 0.66 -2.99
C GLY A 269 -1.73 -0.09 -2.39
N GLY A 270 -1.61 -1.39 -2.21
CA GLY A 270 -2.67 -2.27 -1.77
C GLY A 270 -3.52 -1.72 -0.64
N ARG A 271 -4.76 -2.17 -0.58
CA ARG A 271 -5.69 -1.85 0.50
C ARG A 271 -5.07 -2.20 1.86
N PRO A 272 -5.40 -1.49 2.94
CA PRO A 272 -5.07 -1.94 4.28
C PRO A 272 -5.55 -3.39 4.46
N GLY A 273 -4.62 -4.33 4.71
CA GLY A 273 -4.90 -5.77 4.74
C GLY A 273 -4.51 -6.52 3.46
N GLU A 274 -4.10 -5.87 2.37
CA GLU A 274 -3.46 -6.52 1.23
C GLU A 274 -1.96 -6.66 1.48
N PHE A 275 -1.48 -7.89 1.56
CA PHE A 275 -0.04 -8.17 1.64
C PHE A 275 0.66 -7.92 0.30
N PHE A 276 -0.06 -8.13 -0.82
CA PHE A 276 0.40 -7.92 -2.19
C PHE A 276 -0.42 -6.80 -2.85
N GLY A 277 0.21 -5.63 -3.04
CA GLY A 277 -0.40 -4.46 -3.67
C GLY A 277 -0.49 -4.54 -5.19
N THR A 278 -0.81 -3.41 -5.82
CA THR A 278 -0.85 -3.28 -7.30
C THR A 278 0.54 -3.24 -7.94
N GLU A 279 1.58 -3.09 -7.13
CA GLU A 279 2.99 -3.00 -7.52
C GLU A 279 3.81 -3.95 -6.67
N LEU A 280 4.85 -4.55 -7.27
CA LEU A 280 5.80 -5.43 -6.59
C LEU A 280 7.24 -5.01 -6.94
N GLU A 281 7.94 -4.43 -5.97
CA GLU A 281 9.33 -3.98 -6.15
C GLU A 281 10.32 -5.15 -5.96
N LEU A 282 11.41 -5.14 -6.75
CA LEU A 282 12.61 -5.92 -6.47
C LEU A 282 13.34 -5.30 -5.25
N GLY A 283 12.82 -5.57 -4.07
CA GLY A 283 13.30 -5.01 -2.81
C GLY A 283 14.39 -5.84 -2.13
N SER A 284 14.52 -5.68 -0.82
CA SER A 284 15.50 -6.42 0.01
C SER A 284 14.96 -7.70 0.64
N GLY A 285 13.70 -8.03 0.45
CA GLY A 285 13.02 -9.22 1.01
C GLY A 285 11.59 -8.92 1.46
N PHE A 286 10.82 -9.98 1.72
CA PHE A 286 9.52 -9.84 2.37
C PHE A 286 9.66 -9.72 3.90
N PRO A 287 8.79 -8.95 4.57
CA PRO A 287 8.73 -8.92 6.03
C PRO A 287 8.14 -10.24 6.54
N LEU A 288 8.99 -11.24 6.74
CA LEU A 288 8.59 -12.55 7.24
C LEU A 288 8.20 -12.48 8.72
N SER A 289 7.10 -13.13 9.08
CA SER A 289 6.66 -13.28 10.46
C SER A 289 5.81 -14.55 10.62
N ASP A 290 5.67 -15.02 11.85
CA ASP A 290 4.89 -16.20 12.21
C ASP A 290 3.37 -15.94 12.34
N VAL A 291 2.89 -14.80 11.85
CA VAL A 291 1.46 -14.43 11.89
C VAL A 291 0.66 -15.36 10.99
N LEU A 292 -0.39 -15.95 11.54
CA LEU A 292 -1.33 -16.81 10.80
C LEU A 292 -2.12 -15.97 9.80
N MET A 293 -1.98 -16.28 8.52
CA MET A 293 -2.74 -15.65 7.44
C MET A 293 -4.09 -16.34 7.23
N PHE A 294 -4.06 -17.65 7.03
CA PHE A 294 -5.26 -18.48 6.89
C PHE A 294 -4.93 -19.96 7.05
N LYS A 295 -5.95 -20.77 7.29
CA LYS A 295 -5.90 -22.22 7.13
C LYS A 295 -6.75 -22.61 5.93
N VAL A 296 -6.29 -23.59 5.15
CA VAL A 296 -7.01 -24.08 3.98
C VAL A 296 -7.29 -25.57 4.18
N GLU A 297 -8.55 -25.93 4.03
CA GLU A 297 -8.97 -27.31 3.92
C GLU A 297 -9.09 -27.64 2.43
N ALA A 298 -8.26 -28.56 1.96
CA ALA A 298 -8.25 -29.04 0.60
C ALA A 298 -8.75 -30.49 0.58
N PRO A 299 -9.52 -30.90 -0.45
CA PRO A 299 -9.89 -32.30 -0.60
C PRO A 299 -8.65 -33.15 -0.87
N GLU A 300 -8.73 -34.43 -0.49
CA GLU A 300 -7.68 -35.37 -0.80
C GLU A 300 -7.64 -35.64 -2.32
N LEU A 301 -6.62 -35.14 -2.96
CA LEU A 301 -6.37 -35.33 -4.40
C LEU A 301 -5.02 -36.00 -4.58
N SER A 302 -5.00 -36.98 -5.46
CA SER A 302 -3.77 -37.65 -5.86
C SER A 302 -3.62 -37.58 -7.36
N PHE A 303 -2.57 -36.90 -7.84
CA PHE A 303 -2.18 -36.87 -9.23
C PHE A 303 -0.93 -37.71 -9.41
N ASN A 304 -1.00 -38.77 -10.25
CA ASN A 304 0.13 -39.66 -10.51
C ASN A 304 0.79 -40.19 -9.22
N GLU A 305 -0.02 -40.63 -8.26
CA GLU A 305 0.40 -41.17 -6.95
C GLU A 305 1.10 -40.16 -6.02
N LYS A 306 1.05 -38.87 -6.34
CA LYS A 306 1.58 -37.80 -5.49
C LYS A 306 0.51 -36.74 -5.18
N PRO A 307 0.50 -36.22 -3.94
CA PRO A 307 -0.38 -35.09 -3.64
C PRO A 307 0.04 -33.88 -4.46
N PRO A 308 -0.93 -33.07 -4.93
CA PRO A 308 -0.61 -31.83 -5.64
C PRO A 308 0.09 -30.85 -4.70
N ARG A 309 0.99 -30.06 -5.28
CA ARG A 309 1.56 -28.90 -4.57
C ARG A 309 0.68 -27.69 -4.85
N TYR A 310 0.26 -27.01 -3.79
CA TYR A 310 -0.59 -25.84 -3.91
C TYR A 310 0.19 -24.54 -3.79
N TYR A 311 -0.19 -23.57 -4.61
CA TYR A 311 0.16 -22.16 -4.47
C TYR A 311 -1.12 -21.37 -4.29
N TRP A 312 -1.21 -20.60 -3.22
CA TRP A 312 -2.37 -19.76 -2.91
C TRP A 312 -2.18 -18.41 -3.56
N ARG A 313 -2.56 -18.31 -4.84
CA ARG A 313 -2.39 -17.10 -5.63
C ARG A 313 -3.38 -16.03 -5.19
N GLY A 314 -2.85 -14.80 -4.93
CA GLY A 314 -3.66 -13.62 -4.68
C GLY A 314 -3.70 -12.68 -5.88
N ARG A 315 -2.55 -12.52 -6.60
CA ARG A 315 -2.46 -11.56 -7.71
C ARG A 315 -1.45 -12.01 -8.76
N ALA A 316 -1.66 -11.51 -9.99
CA ALA A 316 -0.69 -11.61 -11.07
C ALA A 316 -0.28 -10.23 -11.59
N TYR A 317 0.98 -10.12 -12.08
CA TYR A 317 1.51 -8.91 -12.71
C TYR A 317 2.04 -9.25 -14.10
N ASP A 318 1.87 -8.31 -15.03
CA ASP A 318 2.20 -8.51 -16.44
C ASP A 318 3.32 -7.60 -16.95
N PHE A 319 3.53 -6.44 -16.36
CA PHE A 319 4.43 -5.41 -16.86
C PHE A 319 5.59 -5.17 -15.91
N PHE A 320 6.83 -5.19 -16.43
CA PHE A 320 8.04 -4.95 -15.65
C PHE A 320 8.76 -3.69 -16.14
N SER A 321 9.03 -2.75 -15.24
CA SER A 321 9.79 -1.53 -15.52
C SER A 321 10.40 -0.96 -14.23
N ASN A 322 11.61 -0.40 -14.33
CA ASN A 322 12.30 0.25 -13.20
C ASN A 322 12.39 -0.63 -11.94
N ASP A 323 12.76 -1.89 -12.09
CA ASP A 323 12.86 -2.86 -11.00
C ASP A 323 11.52 -3.13 -10.27
N GLN A 324 10.41 -2.91 -10.92
CA GLN A 324 9.06 -3.11 -10.37
C GLN A 324 8.14 -3.83 -11.35
N TRP A 325 7.27 -4.68 -10.80
CA TRP A 325 6.18 -5.32 -11.50
C TRP A 325 4.89 -4.56 -11.27
N TYR A 326 4.09 -4.44 -12.33
CA TYR A 326 2.80 -3.77 -12.35
C TYR A 326 1.73 -4.64 -12.98
N THR A 327 0.49 -4.36 -12.64
CA THR A 327 -0.67 -4.87 -13.34
C THR A 327 -1.21 -3.79 -14.27
N THR A 328 -1.29 -4.08 -15.59
CA THR A 328 -1.71 -3.12 -16.61
C THR A 328 -2.92 -3.58 -17.41
N GLY A 329 -3.65 -2.65 -18.02
CA GLY A 329 -4.73 -2.96 -18.97
C GLY A 329 -5.82 -3.85 -18.39
N THR A 330 -6.19 -3.65 -17.13
CA THR A 330 -7.24 -4.41 -16.45
C THR A 330 -8.53 -3.62 -16.35
N THR A 331 -9.65 -4.35 -16.31
CA THR A 331 -10.98 -3.82 -16.01
C THR A 331 -11.41 -4.33 -14.64
N ARG A 332 -12.07 -3.47 -13.87
CA ARG A 332 -12.68 -3.87 -12.59
C ARG A 332 -14.10 -4.29 -12.86
N GLU A 333 -14.46 -5.48 -12.42
CA GLU A 333 -15.79 -6.04 -12.54
C GLU A 333 -16.34 -6.39 -11.16
N GLU A 334 -17.56 -5.97 -10.87
CA GLU A 334 -18.25 -6.39 -9.65
C GLU A 334 -18.65 -7.87 -9.77
N TYR A 335 -18.54 -8.59 -8.65
CA TYR A 335 -18.84 -10.00 -8.57
C TYR A 335 -19.83 -10.30 -7.45
N SER A 336 -20.80 -11.17 -7.77
CA SER A 336 -21.69 -11.78 -6.80
C SER A 336 -21.62 -13.32 -6.92
N PRO A 337 -21.65 -14.06 -5.80
CA PRO A 337 -21.63 -15.53 -5.81
C PRO A 337 -22.80 -16.18 -6.59
N THR A 338 -23.85 -15.42 -6.87
CA THR A 338 -25.02 -15.86 -7.65
C THR A 338 -24.82 -15.72 -9.16
N ASP A 339 -23.78 -15.01 -9.59
CA ASP A 339 -23.55 -14.70 -11.00
C ASP A 339 -22.53 -15.69 -11.59
N PRO A 340 -22.87 -16.38 -12.68
CA PRO A 340 -21.93 -17.27 -13.34
C PRO A 340 -20.79 -16.46 -13.98
N LEU A 341 -19.57 -16.96 -13.87
CA LEU A 341 -18.44 -16.37 -14.57
C LEU A 341 -18.44 -16.79 -16.05
N PRO A 342 -18.44 -15.86 -16.99
CA PRO A 342 -18.47 -16.19 -18.40
C PRO A 342 -17.17 -16.84 -18.87
N GLY A 343 -17.28 -17.92 -19.65
CA GLY A 343 -16.14 -18.53 -20.35
C GLY A 343 -15.19 -19.35 -19.47
N ILE A 344 -15.54 -19.65 -18.21
CA ILE A 344 -14.75 -20.54 -17.35
C ILE A 344 -15.39 -21.92 -17.33
N ASP A 345 -14.59 -22.95 -17.66
CA ASP A 345 -15.03 -24.35 -17.56
C ASP A 345 -14.92 -24.82 -16.11
N ASP A 346 -16.07 -25.16 -15.53
CA ASP A 346 -16.20 -25.60 -14.13
C ASP A 346 -16.27 -27.14 -13.98
N THR A 347 -16.18 -27.90 -15.08
CA THR A 347 -16.42 -29.35 -15.09
C THR A 347 -15.48 -30.14 -14.18
N ASN A 348 -14.30 -29.60 -13.84
CA ASN A 348 -13.32 -30.23 -12.97
C ASN A 348 -12.96 -29.34 -11.76
N ALA A 349 -13.86 -28.45 -11.36
CA ALA A 349 -13.61 -27.56 -10.24
C ALA A 349 -13.61 -28.31 -8.91
N VAL A 350 -12.66 -27.94 -8.07
CA VAL A 350 -12.46 -28.52 -6.74
C VAL A 350 -12.66 -27.43 -5.69
N THR A 351 -13.39 -27.78 -4.62
CA THR A 351 -13.72 -26.83 -3.54
C THR A 351 -12.64 -26.79 -2.47
N PHE A 352 -12.24 -25.58 -2.09
CA PHE A 352 -11.31 -25.29 -1.00
C PHE A 352 -12.01 -24.40 0.04
N ASN A 353 -11.82 -24.74 1.33
CA ASN A 353 -12.35 -23.95 2.44
C ASN A 353 -11.21 -23.15 3.08
N PHE A 354 -11.30 -21.84 3.04
CA PHE A 354 -10.35 -20.94 3.66
C PHE A 354 -10.91 -20.41 4.99
N ASN A 355 -10.14 -20.53 6.05
CA ASN A 355 -10.42 -19.93 7.35
C ASN A 355 -9.37 -18.84 7.60
N THR A 356 -9.81 -17.58 7.65
CA THR A 356 -8.90 -16.44 7.84
C THR A 356 -8.26 -16.46 9.23
N GLY A 357 -6.98 -16.11 9.28
CA GLY A 357 -6.19 -16.07 10.51
C GLY A 357 -6.46 -14.84 11.38
N GLU A 358 -5.37 -14.20 11.82
CA GLU A 358 -5.42 -13.09 12.77
C GLU A 358 -5.65 -11.73 12.08
N GLN A 359 -5.55 -11.69 10.77
CA GLN A 359 -5.66 -10.45 10.00
C GLN A 359 -6.91 -10.44 9.13
N ARG A 360 -7.40 -9.22 8.86
CA ARG A 360 -8.44 -9.01 7.86
C ARG A 360 -7.89 -9.31 6.47
N VAL A 361 -8.71 -9.95 5.64
CA VAL A 361 -8.36 -10.31 4.26
C VAL A 361 -9.33 -9.60 3.30
N SER A 362 -8.79 -8.76 2.43
CA SER A 362 -9.53 -8.19 1.28
C SER A 362 -9.16 -8.92 -0.01
N LEU A 363 -7.87 -9.13 -0.26
CA LEU A 363 -7.39 -9.91 -1.39
C LEU A 363 -7.64 -11.40 -1.12
N LEU A 364 -8.45 -12.04 -1.97
CA LEU A 364 -8.75 -13.45 -1.85
C LEU A 364 -7.62 -14.30 -2.46
N TYR A 365 -7.38 -15.43 -1.83
CA TYR A 365 -6.38 -16.40 -2.29
C TYR A 365 -7.08 -17.64 -2.82
N ALA A 366 -6.55 -18.19 -3.91
CA ALA A 366 -7.09 -19.37 -4.54
C ALA A 366 -5.96 -20.20 -5.16
N PRO A 367 -6.09 -21.51 -5.25
CA PRO A 367 -5.16 -22.31 -6.05
C PRO A 367 -5.49 -22.12 -7.54
N SER A 368 -4.47 -22.03 -8.38
CA SER A 368 -4.62 -21.95 -9.84
C SER A 368 -5.65 -20.91 -10.31
N GLN A 369 -6.63 -21.31 -11.13
CA GLN A 369 -7.67 -20.44 -11.67
C GLN A 369 -8.98 -20.62 -10.88
N PRO A 370 -9.43 -19.61 -10.10
CA PRO A 370 -10.72 -19.68 -9.42
C PRO A 370 -11.86 -19.59 -10.46
N VAL A 371 -12.86 -20.46 -10.28
CA VAL A 371 -14.09 -20.48 -11.10
C VAL A 371 -15.29 -19.93 -10.33
N TRP A 372 -15.25 -20.00 -9.00
CA TRP A 372 -16.29 -19.47 -8.12
C TRP A 372 -15.74 -19.13 -6.73
N VAL A 373 -16.30 -18.12 -6.09
CA VAL A 373 -15.97 -17.71 -4.73
C VAL A 373 -17.25 -17.39 -3.95
N SER A 374 -17.34 -17.85 -2.71
CA SER A 374 -18.54 -17.67 -1.87
C SER A 374 -18.75 -16.24 -1.34
N ARG A 375 -17.86 -15.30 -1.63
CA ARG A 375 -17.94 -13.91 -1.15
C ARG A 375 -18.15 -12.95 -2.30
N PRO A 376 -19.06 -11.97 -2.15
CA PRO A 376 -19.20 -10.89 -3.11
C PRO A 376 -17.95 -9.99 -3.09
N GLY A 377 -17.74 -9.27 -4.18
CA GLY A 377 -16.58 -8.37 -4.27
C GLY A 377 -16.34 -7.84 -5.66
N SER A 378 -15.10 -7.58 -5.99
CA SER A 378 -14.68 -7.12 -7.31
C SER A 378 -13.47 -7.91 -7.81
N MET A 379 -13.47 -8.19 -9.10
CA MET A 379 -12.36 -8.81 -9.80
C MET A 379 -11.61 -7.78 -10.62
N LEU A 380 -10.30 -7.90 -10.70
CA LEU A 380 -9.50 -7.28 -11.76
C LEU A 380 -9.29 -8.33 -12.84
N THR A 381 -9.83 -8.07 -14.02
CA THR A 381 -9.74 -8.95 -15.17
C THR A 381 -8.88 -8.33 -16.26
N ALA A 382 -8.11 -9.14 -16.95
CA ALA A 382 -7.41 -8.76 -18.16
C ALA A 382 -8.13 -9.33 -19.37
N PRO A 383 -7.99 -8.71 -20.57
CA PRO A 383 -8.52 -9.29 -21.80
C PRO A 383 -7.97 -10.70 -22.00
N GLY A 384 -8.84 -11.71 -22.04
CA GLY A 384 -8.51 -13.13 -22.11
C GLY A 384 -9.04 -13.84 -23.36
N GLY A 385 -9.38 -13.13 -24.43
CA GLY A 385 -10.05 -13.70 -25.60
C GLY A 385 -11.47 -14.12 -25.27
N ASP A 386 -11.81 -15.41 -25.45
CA ASP A 386 -13.12 -15.97 -25.09
C ASP A 386 -13.20 -16.35 -23.61
N GLN A 387 -12.09 -16.30 -22.89
CA GLN A 387 -12.00 -16.59 -21.45
C GLN A 387 -11.61 -15.34 -20.67
N MET A 388 -12.06 -15.26 -19.42
CA MET A 388 -11.71 -14.17 -18.52
C MET A 388 -10.39 -14.51 -17.82
N ASP A 389 -9.37 -13.63 -17.95
CA ASP A 389 -8.11 -13.78 -17.23
C ASP A 389 -8.18 -13.00 -15.92
N ILE A 390 -8.46 -13.70 -14.81
CA ILE A 390 -8.58 -13.11 -13.48
C ILE A 390 -7.20 -12.84 -12.90
N VAL A 391 -6.90 -11.56 -12.74
CA VAL A 391 -5.63 -11.06 -12.21
C VAL A 391 -5.62 -11.01 -10.68
N SER A 392 -6.72 -10.55 -10.09
CA SER A 392 -6.93 -10.57 -8.64
C SER A 392 -8.42 -10.51 -8.30
N TRP A 393 -8.75 -10.99 -7.11
CA TRP A 393 -10.13 -11.01 -6.63
C TRP A 393 -10.18 -10.41 -5.22
N ASN A 394 -11.02 -9.42 -5.01
CA ASN A 394 -11.13 -8.72 -3.75
C ASN A 394 -12.53 -8.87 -3.18
N ALA A 395 -12.63 -9.33 -1.93
CA ALA A 395 -13.89 -9.39 -1.22
C ALA A 395 -14.38 -7.99 -0.80
N THR A 396 -15.68 -7.76 -0.94
CA THR A 396 -16.35 -6.56 -0.44
C THR A 396 -17.67 -6.99 0.22
N PRO A 397 -17.80 -6.85 1.54
CA PRO A 397 -16.82 -6.35 2.52
C PRO A 397 -15.62 -7.29 2.71
N SER A 398 -14.50 -6.73 3.22
CA SER A 398 -13.33 -7.54 3.59
C SER A 398 -13.69 -8.58 4.65
N ILE A 399 -13.07 -9.75 4.57
CA ILE A 399 -13.29 -10.88 5.48
C ILE A 399 -12.60 -10.61 6.81
N LEU A 400 -13.31 -10.78 7.90
CA LEU A 400 -12.80 -10.56 9.26
C LEU A 400 -11.97 -11.77 9.76
N PRO A 401 -11.08 -11.55 10.75
CA PRO A 401 -10.35 -12.65 11.39
C PRO A 401 -11.29 -13.75 11.89
N GLY A 402 -10.97 -15.00 11.55
CA GLY A 402 -11.76 -16.18 11.93
C GLY A 402 -13.00 -16.46 11.07
N GLU A 403 -13.32 -15.60 10.10
CA GLU A 403 -14.36 -15.90 9.11
C GLU A 403 -13.84 -16.85 8.03
N THR A 404 -14.76 -17.54 7.37
CA THR A 404 -14.47 -18.49 6.30
C THR A 404 -14.97 -18.01 4.95
N TYR A 405 -14.29 -18.43 3.89
CA TYR A 405 -14.79 -18.36 2.53
C TYR A 405 -14.43 -19.63 1.76
N GLN A 406 -15.23 -19.93 0.74
CA GLN A 406 -15.02 -21.07 -0.15
C GLN A 406 -14.59 -20.58 -1.52
N VAL A 407 -13.73 -21.34 -2.15
CA VAL A 407 -13.28 -21.15 -3.52
C VAL A 407 -13.44 -22.46 -4.26
N GLU A 408 -14.06 -22.43 -5.42
CA GLU A 408 -13.95 -23.49 -6.40
C GLU A 408 -12.90 -23.08 -7.44
N ALA A 409 -11.96 -23.97 -7.70
CA ALA A 409 -10.88 -23.71 -8.64
C ALA A 409 -10.66 -24.90 -9.58
N ALA A 410 -10.45 -24.58 -10.86
CA ALA A 410 -10.01 -25.57 -11.83
C ALA A 410 -8.51 -25.83 -11.64
N LEU A 411 -8.14 -27.05 -11.31
CA LEU A 411 -6.75 -27.45 -11.14
C LEU A 411 -6.20 -27.98 -12.46
N ASN A 412 -5.24 -27.28 -13.04
CA ASN A 412 -4.50 -27.76 -14.19
C ASN A 412 -3.38 -28.68 -13.70
N ASN A 413 -3.38 -29.91 -14.15
CA ASN A 413 -2.30 -30.87 -13.91
C ASN A 413 -1.87 -31.55 -15.21
N PRO A 414 -1.32 -30.77 -16.17
CA PRO A 414 -0.90 -31.33 -17.46
C PRO A 414 0.31 -32.26 -17.28
N THR A 415 0.36 -33.29 -18.08
CA THR A 415 1.52 -34.15 -18.18
C THR A 415 2.67 -33.44 -18.90
N ILE A 416 3.91 -33.91 -18.70
CA ILE A 416 5.09 -33.36 -19.39
C ILE A 416 4.95 -33.51 -20.91
N GLU A 417 4.36 -34.61 -21.36
CA GLU A 417 4.08 -34.88 -22.78
C GLU A 417 3.12 -33.86 -23.38
N GLU A 418 2.06 -33.50 -22.66
CA GLU A 418 1.10 -32.47 -23.08
C GLU A 418 1.77 -31.09 -23.15
N LEU A 419 2.60 -30.73 -22.15
CA LEU A 419 3.33 -29.47 -22.15
C LEU A 419 4.33 -29.37 -23.31
N ARG A 420 5.05 -30.46 -23.64
CA ARG A 420 5.93 -30.50 -24.79
C ARG A 420 5.20 -30.45 -26.13
N ALA A 421 4.00 -31.01 -26.18
CA ALA A 421 3.15 -31.01 -27.37
C ALA A 421 2.37 -29.69 -27.58
N ALA A 422 2.30 -28.82 -26.60
CA ALA A 422 1.51 -27.58 -26.65
C ALA A 422 1.93 -26.60 -27.77
N GLY A 423 3.18 -26.65 -28.23
CA GLY A 423 3.70 -25.81 -29.32
C GLY A 423 3.88 -24.34 -28.95
N THR A 424 3.85 -23.47 -29.99
CA THR A 424 4.16 -22.04 -29.86
C THR A 424 3.08 -21.13 -30.48
N GLU A 425 1.92 -21.68 -30.82
CA GLU A 425 0.82 -20.90 -31.39
C GLU A 425 0.02 -20.17 -30.27
N TYR A 426 0.63 -19.15 -29.73
CA TYR A 426 0.02 -18.38 -28.64
C TYR A 426 -1.12 -17.50 -29.13
N PRO A 427 -2.23 -17.41 -28.38
CA PRO A 427 -3.28 -16.43 -28.64
C PRO A 427 -2.76 -15.00 -28.62
N LYS A 428 -3.29 -14.14 -29.48
CA LYS A 428 -2.82 -12.75 -29.61
C LYS A 428 -2.90 -11.96 -28.28
N TRP A 429 -3.97 -12.16 -27.50
CA TRP A 429 -4.11 -11.50 -26.21
C TRP A 429 -3.01 -11.88 -25.21
N VAL A 430 -2.47 -13.10 -25.31
CA VAL A 430 -1.34 -13.56 -24.49
C VAL A 430 -0.05 -12.88 -24.92
N THR A 431 0.25 -12.89 -26.21
CA THR A 431 1.50 -12.30 -26.73
C THR A 431 1.55 -10.79 -26.56
N ASP A 432 0.44 -10.10 -26.77
CA ASP A 432 0.35 -8.65 -26.65
C ASP A 432 0.62 -8.17 -25.20
N LYS A 433 0.31 -9.01 -24.20
CA LYS A 433 0.39 -8.64 -22.79
C LYS A 433 1.60 -9.24 -22.05
N TYR A 434 1.91 -10.51 -22.30
CA TYR A 434 2.82 -11.29 -21.46
C TYR A 434 4.19 -11.57 -22.08
N LEU A 435 4.56 -10.86 -23.16
CA LEU A 435 5.89 -10.84 -23.75
C LEU A 435 6.66 -9.52 -23.54
N GLN A 436 6.12 -8.60 -22.76
CA GLN A 436 6.73 -7.29 -22.53
C GLN A 436 8.10 -7.44 -21.85
N LEU A 437 9.09 -6.74 -22.40
CA LEU A 437 10.42 -6.55 -21.83
C LEU A 437 10.70 -5.05 -21.69
N PRO A 438 11.49 -4.63 -20.68
CA PRO A 438 11.97 -3.25 -20.59
C PRO A 438 12.72 -2.80 -21.86
N GLU A 439 12.61 -1.52 -22.25
CA GLU A 439 13.30 -0.99 -23.43
C GLU A 439 14.82 -1.24 -23.40
N ASN A 440 15.44 -1.13 -22.23
CA ASN A 440 16.87 -1.33 -22.00
C ASN A 440 17.15 -2.64 -21.26
N PHE A 441 16.42 -3.72 -21.59
CA PHE A 441 16.65 -5.00 -20.93
C PHE A 441 18.07 -5.54 -21.16
N SER A 442 18.71 -6.03 -20.10
CA SER A 442 20.10 -6.47 -20.04
C SER A 442 20.47 -7.48 -21.14
N GLN A 443 21.50 -7.15 -21.95
CA GLN A 443 22.05 -8.08 -22.96
C GLN A 443 22.72 -9.31 -22.35
N PRO A 444 23.48 -9.21 -21.25
CA PRO A 444 23.98 -10.38 -20.52
C PRO A 444 22.89 -11.37 -20.14
N ILE A 445 21.73 -10.90 -19.64
CA ILE A 445 20.61 -11.79 -19.28
C ILE A 445 20.00 -12.45 -20.52
N ARG A 446 19.86 -11.72 -21.64
CA ARG A 446 19.41 -12.28 -22.92
C ARG A 446 20.36 -13.40 -23.42
N SER A 447 21.66 -13.13 -23.37
CA SER A 447 22.68 -14.10 -23.79
C SER A 447 22.65 -15.35 -22.92
N LEU A 448 22.50 -15.16 -21.59
CA LEU A 448 22.40 -16.26 -20.64
C LEU A 448 21.16 -17.13 -20.91
N ALA A 449 20.01 -16.53 -21.20
CA ALA A 449 18.78 -17.27 -21.53
C ALA A 449 18.99 -18.16 -22.77
N LEU A 450 19.58 -17.61 -23.83
CA LEU A 450 19.89 -18.36 -25.06
C LEU A 450 20.92 -19.49 -24.83
N GLU A 451 21.92 -19.24 -23.99
CA GLU A 451 22.95 -20.24 -23.64
C GLU A 451 22.33 -21.41 -22.87
N ILE A 452 21.53 -21.12 -21.81
CA ILE A 452 20.89 -22.15 -20.98
C ILE A 452 19.98 -23.05 -21.83
N THR A 453 19.28 -22.46 -22.79
CA THR A 453 18.23 -23.13 -23.56
C THR A 453 18.70 -23.66 -24.92
N ALA A 454 19.99 -23.58 -25.21
CA ALA A 454 20.55 -23.95 -26.53
C ALA A 454 20.22 -25.39 -27.00
N ASN A 455 20.02 -26.33 -26.06
CA ASN A 455 19.69 -27.71 -26.34
C ASN A 455 18.23 -28.09 -26.00
N ALA A 456 17.38 -27.10 -25.65
CA ALA A 456 15.98 -27.31 -25.29
C ALA A 456 15.09 -27.11 -26.54
N GLU A 457 14.39 -28.14 -26.95
CA GLU A 457 13.63 -28.14 -28.21
C GLU A 457 12.23 -27.54 -28.08
N THR A 458 11.61 -27.65 -26.87
CA THR A 458 10.24 -27.19 -26.65
C THR A 458 10.18 -26.04 -25.64
N PRO A 459 9.11 -25.22 -25.64
CA PRO A 459 8.93 -24.19 -24.64
C PRO A 459 8.97 -24.72 -23.20
N TYR A 460 8.44 -25.93 -22.95
CA TYR A 460 8.53 -26.58 -21.66
C TYR A 460 9.98 -26.91 -21.28
N ASP A 461 10.75 -27.52 -22.19
CA ASP A 461 12.14 -27.86 -21.91
C ASP A 461 13.00 -26.61 -21.70
N GLN A 462 12.69 -25.50 -22.39
CA GLN A 462 13.35 -24.21 -22.19
C GLN A 462 13.03 -23.61 -20.80
N ALA A 463 11.77 -23.63 -20.41
CA ALA A 463 11.35 -23.17 -19.07
C ALA A 463 12.00 -24.03 -17.99
N PHE A 464 11.97 -25.34 -18.13
CA PHE A 464 12.58 -26.27 -17.20
C PHE A 464 14.11 -26.08 -17.08
N ALA A 465 14.79 -25.83 -18.19
CA ALA A 465 16.24 -25.55 -18.18
C ALA A 465 16.58 -24.28 -17.41
N ILE A 466 15.82 -23.20 -17.60
CA ILE A 466 15.99 -21.94 -16.84
C ILE A 466 15.69 -22.17 -15.35
N THR A 467 14.60 -22.83 -15.03
CA THR A 467 14.26 -23.22 -13.64
C THR A 467 15.41 -23.94 -12.96
N GLN A 468 15.98 -24.97 -13.61
CA GLN A 468 17.08 -25.76 -13.07
C GLN A 468 18.36 -24.94 -12.92
N TYR A 469 18.65 -24.07 -13.90
CA TYR A 469 19.79 -23.17 -13.82
C TYR A 469 19.72 -22.27 -12.60
N LEU A 470 18.57 -21.61 -12.38
CA LEU A 470 18.35 -20.69 -11.25
C LEU A 470 18.47 -21.43 -9.92
N ARG A 471 17.87 -22.60 -9.78
CA ARG A 471 17.96 -23.44 -8.57
C ARG A 471 19.38 -23.84 -8.22
N THR A 472 20.20 -24.10 -9.24
CA THR A 472 21.57 -24.60 -9.06
C THR A 472 22.58 -23.49 -8.81
N ASN A 473 22.42 -22.35 -9.50
CA ASN A 473 23.44 -21.30 -9.56
C ASN A 473 23.18 -20.11 -8.62
N ILE A 474 21.95 -19.95 -8.13
CA ILE A 474 21.57 -18.87 -7.23
C ILE A 474 21.20 -19.48 -5.88
N LYS A 475 21.81 -18.96 -4.80
CA LYS A 475 21.51 -19.41 -3.44
C LYS A 475 20.32 -18.64 -2.87
N TYR A 476 19.39 -19.33 -2.25
CA TYR A 476 18.28 -18.67 -1.56
C TYR A 476 18.76 -17.88 -0.34
N SER A 477 18.28 -16.64 -0.22
CA SER A 477 18.44 -15.79 0.97
C SER A 477 17.17 -14.97 1.14
N PRO A 478 16.49 -15.03 2.31
CA PRO A 478 15.24 -14.30 2.54
C PRO A 478 15.42 -12.78 2.55
N THR A 479 16.66 -12.32 2.71
CA THR A 479 17.04 -10.92 2.65
C THR A 479 18.33 -10.76 1.87
N ILE A 480 18.41 -9.72 1.05
CA ILE A 480 19.59 -9.38 0.26
C ILE A 480 20.00 -7.93 0.51
N PRO A 481 21.29 -7.59 0.39
CA PRO A 481 21.75 -6.21 0.49
C PRO A 481 21.25 -5.38 -0.69
N THR A 482 21.28 -4.06 -0.53
CA THR A 482 20.96 -3.14 -1.62
C THR A 482 22.02 -3.23 -2.71
N ALA A 483 21.59 -3.35 -3.97
CA ALA A 483 22.49 -3.36 -5.12
C ALA A 483 23.31 -2.06 -5.21
N PRO A 484 24.53 -2.10 -5.77
CA PRO A 484 25.34 -0.92 -6.01
C PRO A 484 24.59 0.11 -6.88
N ARG A 485 24.87 1.42 -6.65
CA ARG A 485 24.21 2.47 -7.44
C ARG A 485 24.58 2.37 -8.92
N GLY A 486 23.56 2.43 -9.78
CA GLY A 486 23.74 2.43 -11.24
C GLY A 486 23.92 1.05 -11.87
N THR A 487 23.77 -0.04 -11.11
CA THR A 487 23.70 -1.40 -11.61
C THR A 487 22.26 -1.86 -11.76
N ASP A 488 21.97 -2.63 -12.83
CA ASP A 488 20.73 -3.37 -12.95
C ASP A 488 20.67 -4.42 -11.83
N ARG A 489 19.60 -4.40 -11.02
CA ARG A 489 19.48 -5.26 -9.84
C ARG A 489 19.45 -6.73 -10.19
N LEU A 490 18.75 -7.07 -11.27
CA LEU A 490 18.61 -8.46 -11.70
C LEU A 490 19.92 -9.00 -12.27
N GLU A 491 20.64 -8.19 -13.07
CA GLU A 491 21.96 -8.52 -13.59
C GLU A 491 22.96 -8.74 -12.45
N TRP A 492 22.99 -7.83 -11.48
CA TRP A 492 23.85 -7.95 -10.30
C TRP A 492 23.59 -9.24 -9.51
N ILE A 493 22.32 -9.62 -9.32
CA ILE A 493 21.95 -10.88 -8.64
C ILE A 493 22.45 -12.09 -9.43
N LEU A 494 22.22 -12.13 -10.74
CA LEU A 494 22.50 -13.31 -11.57
C LEU A 494 24.00 -13.55 -11.75
N PHE A 495 24.79 -12.50 -11.87
CA PHE A 495 26.22 -12.63 -12.24
C PHE A 495 27.20 -12.40 -11.10
N GLU A 496 26.88 -11.49 -10.17
CA GLU A 496 27.82 -11.06 -9.13
C GLU A 496 27.43 -11.59 -7.74
N HIS A 497 26.25 -11.24 -7.24
CA HIS A 497 25.84 -11.53 -5.86
C HIS A 497 25.45 -12.99 -5.64
N LYS A 498 24.76 -13.58 -6.59
CA LYS A 498 24.33 -15.00 -6.62
C LYS A 498 23.52 -15.45 -5.40
N GLN A 499 22.83 -14.51 -4.74
CA GLN A 499 21.88 -14.79 -3.69
C GLN A 499 20.60 -14.00 -3.95
N ALA A 500 19.43 -14.64 -3.77
CA ALA A 500 18.15 -14.04 -4.08
C ALA A 500 17.04 -14.61 -3.20
N TYR A 501 15.92 -13.88 -3.09
CA TYR A 501 14.63 -14.43 -2.62
C TYR A 501 13.66 -14.58 -3.79
N CYS A 502 12.51 -15.23 -3.56
CA CYS A 502 11.58 -15.69 -4.58
C CYS A 502 11.26 -14.68 -5.70
N VAL A 503 11.07 -13.37 -5.37
CA VAL A 503 10.74 -12.35 -6.38
C VAL A 503 11.84 -12.22 -7.46
N TYR A 504 13.12 -12.30 -7.09
CA TYR A 504 14.21 -12.24 -8.06
C TYR A 504 14.30 -13.50 -8.90
N TYR A 505 14.10 -14.68 -8.31
CA TYR A 505 14.04 -15.96 -9.05
C TYR A 505 12.94 -15.92 -10.11
N ALA A 506 11.71 -15.58 -9.69
CA ALA A 506 10.58 -15.49 -10.59
C ALA A 506 10.78 -14.41 -11.66
N SER A 507 11.32 -13.24 -11.31
CA SER A 507 11.60 -12.17 -12.27
C SER A 507 12.63 -12.60 -13.31
N ALA A 508 13.70 -13.25 -12.88
CA ALA A 508 14.74 -13.75 -13.79
C ALA A 508 14.17 -14.75 -14.79
N GLU A 509 13.43 -15.75 -14.31
CA GLU A 509 12.82 -16.76 -15.16
C GLU A 509 11.83 -16.15 -16.15
N ILE A 510 10.90 -15.30 -15.70
CA ILE A 510 9.90 -14.66 -16.56
C ILE A 510 10.57 -13.83 -17.66
N LEU A 511 11.54 -12.98 -17.32
CA LEU A 511 12.18 -12.11 -18.30
C LEU A 511 13.09 -12.89 -19.28
N MET A 512 13.72 -13.98 -18.83
CA MET A 512 14.43 -14.91 -19.70
C MET A 512 13.47 -15.62 -20.67
N LEU A 513 12.33 -16.12 -20.19
CA LEU A 513 11.31 -16.76 -21.02
C LEU A 513 10.74 -15.80 -22.06
N ARG A 514 10.42 -14.57 -21.66
CA ARG A 514 9.95 -13.53 -22.59
C ARG A 514 10.98 -13.18 -23.66
N THR A 515 12.27 -13.28 -23.35
CA THR A 515 13.36 -13.13 -24.35
C THR A 515 13.31 -14.21 -25.41
N LEU A 516 12.88 -15.42 -25.06
CA LEU A 516 12.72 -16.56 -25.96
C LEU A 516 11.36 -16.57 -26.69
N GLY A 517 10.51 -15.56 -26.46
CA GLY A 517 9.16 -15.50 -27.02
C GLY A 517 8.15 -16.39 -26.31
N ILE A 518 8.44 -16.84 -25.08
CA ILE A 518 7.55 -17.65 -24.27
C ILE A 518 6.80 -16.72 -23.30
N PRO A 519 5.46 -16.61 -23.40
CA PRO A 519 4.68 -15.76 -22.53
C PRO A 519 4.69 -16.26 -21.08
N ALA A 520 5.03 -15.36 -20.16
CA ALA A 520 5.09 -15.66 -18.75
C ALA A 520 4.68 -14.43 -17.93
N ARG A 521 4.12 -14.66 -16.73
CA ARG A 521 3.69 -13.60 -15.79
C ARG A 521 4.16 -13.87 -14.37
N MET A 522 4.22 -12.82 -13.56
CA MET A 522 4.54 -12.91 -12.15
C MET A 522 3.27 -13.21 -11.36
N ALA A 523 3.24 -14.32 -10.64
CA ALA A 523 2.22 -14.63 -9.65
C ALA A 523 2.75 -14.41 -8.24
N VAL A 524 1.89 -13.90 -7.35
CA VAL A 524 2.22 -13.71 -5.94
C VAL A 524 1.08 -14.20 -5.04
N GLY A 525 1.45 -14.62 -3.86
CA GLY A 525 0.56 -15.17 -2.87
C GLY A 525 1.35 -15.89 -1.78
N PHE A 526 0.94 -17.11 -1.48
CA PHE A 526 1.62 -17.93 -0.48
C PHE A 526 1.93 -19.31 -1.06
N SER A 527 3.06 -19.89 -0.63
CA SER A 527 3.34 -21.32 -0.82
C SER A 527 2.38 -22.13 0.06
N GLN A 528 2.35 -23.45 -0.17
CA GLN A 528 1.41 -24.37 0.45
C GLN A 528 1.28 -24.23 1.99
N GLY A 529 2.36 -23.84 2.69
CA GLY A 529 2.42 -23.80 4.15
C GLY A 529 2.68 -25.18 4.76
N THR A 530 2.38 -25.34 6.05
CA THR A 530 2.57 -26.59 6.77
C THR A 530 1.29 -27.41 6.69
N GLY A 531 1.36 -28.58 6.05
CA GLY A 531 0.26 -29.55 5.98
C GLY A 531 0.18 -30.42 7.24
N THR A 532 -1.03 -30.69 7.71
CA THR A 532 -1.32 -31.77 8.66
C THR A 532 -2.05 -32.84 7.90
N THR A 533 -1.44 -34.04 7.82
CA THR A 533 -2.14 -35.22 7.30
C THR A 533 -3.14 -35.71 8.34
N PRO A 534 -4.38 -36.07 7.96
CA PRO A 534 -5.30 -36.72 8.87
C PRO A 534 -4.68 -38.06 9.32
N GLY A 535 -4.49 -38.27 10.62
CA GLY A 535 -3.91 -39.50 11.17
C GLY A 535 -3.10 -39.31 12.44
N GLU A 536 -2.69 -38.09 12.82
CA GLU A 536 -1.99 -37.82 14.08
C GLU A 536 -2.89 -37.28 15.21
N GLY A 537 -4.21 -37.41 15.09
CA GLY A 537 -5.20 -37.10 16.12
C GLY A 537 -5.87 -38.38 16.64
N PHE A 538 -5.88 -38.58 17.96
CA PHE A 538 -6.44 -39.66 18.73
C PHE A 538 -7.63 -40.38 18.09
N ALA A 539 -7.53 -41.71 18.05
CA ALA A 539 -8.57 -42.63 17.61
C ALA A 539 -9.90 -42.44 18.38
N GLY A 540 -10.98 -42.22 17.64
CA GLY A 540 -12.35 -42.27 18.14
C GLY A 540 -13.35 -41.51 17.33
N GLU A 541 -14.04 -42.23 16.44
CA GLU A 541 -15.37 -41.97 15.86
C GLU A 541 -15.51 -41.01 14.68
N VAL A 542 -16.24 -41.55 13.69
CA VAL A 542 -16.84 -40.99 12.46
C VAL A 542 -15.93 -41.03 11.22
N GLU A 543 -16.45 -41.69 10.18
CA GLU A 543 -15.97 -41.55 8.79
C GLU A 543 -16.04 -40.08 8.35
N GLU A 544 -15.06 -39.28 8.78
CA GLU A 544 -14.84 -37.96 8.20
C GLU A 544 -14.04 -38.12 6.91
N ILE A 545 -14.49 -37.44 5.85
CA ILE A 545 -13.76 -37.22 4.61
C ILE A 545 -12.37 -36.70 5.02
N GLU A 546 -11.31 -37.45 4.71
CA GLU A 546 -9.95 -37.05 5.03
C GLU A 546 -9.63 -35.74 4.28
N VAL A 547 -9.57 -34.64 5.01
CA VAL A 547 -9.29 -33.29 4.48
C VAL A 547 -7.87 -32.92 4.85
N ASN A 548 -7.06 -32.62 3.84
CA ASN A 548 -5.73 -32.07 4.05
C ASN A 548 -5.83 -30.61 4.50
N THR A 549 -5.42 -30.31 5.71
CA THR A 549 -5.42 -28.94 6.22
C THR A 549 -4.02 -28.33 6.13
N PHE A 550 -3.93 -27.18 5.48
CA PHE A 550 -2.69 -26.40 5.32
C PHE A 550 -2.75 -25.14 6.19
N THR A 551 -1.75 -24.97 7.05
CA THR A 551 -1.59 -23.74 7.86
C THR A 551 -0.62 -22.81 7.15
N VAL A 552 -1.12 -21.66 6.74
CA VAL A 552 -0.36 -20.67 5.96
C VAL A 552 -0.08 -19.44 6.82
N ARG A 553 1.20 -19.12 6.97
CA ARG A 553 1.69 -18.01 7.76
C ARG A 553 2.31 -16.94 6.86
N LYS A 554 2.51 -15.74 7.38
CA LYS A 554 3.12 -14.63 6.63
C LYS A 554 4.51 -14.96 6.10
N GLU A 555 5.26 -15.82 6.77
CA GLU A 555 6.56 -16.32 6.30
C GLU A 555 6.47 -17.21 5.05
N ASN A 556 5.28 -17.74 4.74
CA ASN A 556 5.03 -18.51 3.52
C ASN A 556 4.73 -17.62 2.30
N ALA A 557 4.84 -16.28 2.44
CA ALA A 557 4.70 -15.36 1.32
C ALA A 557 5.66 -15.71 0.18
N HIS A 558 5.14 -15.79 -1.03
CA HIS A 558 5.87 -16.34 -2.16
C HIS A 558 5.53 -15.65 -3.47
N ALA A 559 6.48 -15.72 -4.41
CA ALA A 559 6.34 -15.26 -5.78
C ALA A 559 6.88 -16.33 -6.72
N TRP A 560 6.17 -16.61 -7.81
CA TRP A 560 6.52 -17.64 -8.79
C TRP A 560 6.14 -17.21 -10.20
N PRO A 561 6.79 -17.76 -11.24
CA PRO A 561 6.37 -17.57 -12.61
C PRO A 561 5.19 -18.48 -12.97
N GLU A 562 4.24 -17.94 -13.72
CA GLU A 562 3.24 -18.69 -14.46
C GLU A 562 3.57 -18.58 -15.95
N VAL A 563 3.72 -19.72 -16.63
CA VAL A 563 4.07 -19.82 -18.06
C VAL A 563 2.84 -20.28 -18.83
N TYR A 564 2.56 -19.64 -19.96
CA TYR A 564 1.40 -19.98 -20.78
C TYR A 564 1.73 -21.05 -21.82
N PHE A 565 0.91 -22.11 -21.86
CA PHE A 565 1.00 -23.16 -22.87
C PHE A 565 -0.30 -23.20 -23.69
N PRO A 566 -0.22 -23.12 -25.04
CA PRO A 566 -1.40 -23.20 -25.89
C PRO A 566 -2.21 -24.47 -25.64
N GLY A 567 -3.53 -24.34 -25.51
CA GLY A 567 -4.44 -25.45 -25.22
C GLY A 567 -4.45 -25.95 -23.76
N VAL A 568 -3.47 -25.55 -22.94
CA VAL A 568 -3.35 -25.92 -21.52
C VAL A 568 -3.68 -24.72 -20.61
N GLY A 569 -3.19 -23.52 -20.97
CA GLY A 569 -3.32 -22.32 -20.14
C GLY A 569 -2.08 -22.02 -19.31
N TRP A 570 -2.28 -21.36 -18.16
CA TRP A 570 -1.20 -20.99 -17.23
C TRP A 570 -0.73 -22.18 -16.40
N VAL A 571 0.59 -22.38 -16.33
CA VAL A 571 1.24 -23.44 -15.57
C VAL A 571 2.30 -22.82 -14.67
N GLU A 572 2.30 -23.20 -13.40
CA GLU A 572 3.20 -22.71 -12.36
C GLU A 572 4.59 -23.37 -12.49
N PHE A 573 5.63 -22.55 -12.38
CA PHE A 573 7.01 -23.00 -12.28
C PHE A 573 7.64 -22.54 -10.97
N GLU A 574 8.62 -23.29 -10.48
CA GLU A 574 9.26 -22.99 -9.20
C GLU A 574 10.78 -22.93 -9.33
N PRO A 575 11.36 -21.74 -9.58
CA PRO A 575 12.80 -21.58 -9.66
C PRO A 575 13.50 -21.46 -8.30
N THR A 576 12.78 -21.32 -7.21
CA THR A 576 13.34 -21.03 -5.90
C THR A 576 13.93 -22.28 -5.26
N GLY A 577 15.23 -22.27 -5.00
CA GLY A 577 15.97 -23.48 -4.59
C GLY A 577 15.57 -24.09 -3.24
N ASN A 578 14.99 -23.33 -2.31
CA ASN A 578 14.54 -23.84 -1.00
C ASN A 578 13.10 -24.35 -1.02
N GLN A 579 12.41 -24.24 -2.14
CA GLN A 579 11.01 -24.65 -2.32
C GLN A 579 10.90 -25.94 -3.18
N ALA A 580 12.02 -26.58 -3.49
CA ALA A 580 12.10 -27.77 -4.36
C ALA A 580 11.61 -29.04 -3.67
#